data_8180aabbad1122032e00e24f2ecfa5a6
#
_entry.id   8180aabbad1122032e00e24f2ecfa5a6
#
_cell.length_a   1.000
_cell.length_b   1.000
_cell.length_c   1.000
_cell.angle_alpha   90.00
_cell.angle_beta   90.00
_cell.angle_gamma   90.00
#
_symmetry.space_group_name_H-M   'P 1'
#
loop_
_entity.id
_entity.type
_entity.pdbx_description
1 polymer ?
#
loop_
_entity_poly.entity_id
_entity_poly.type
_entity_poly.pdbx_seq_one_letter_code
_entity_poly.pdbx_strand_id
1 'polypeptide(L)'
;MKTLLLLRHAKSVKNDGTLVDFDRSLNDRGKADAKLIGTFLGDQKILPDLVVSSPAKRARRTAELVLHAADWNRTPEFDERIYDASLYRLLEVVSAIDLSNDMVMLVGHNPGFEELAAALTGEIARLPTCAVAAIELQVNDWAKAGVRAGKLKWLVTPKSLKSEETP
;
A
#
# COMPACT_ATOMS: atom_id res chain seq x y z
N MET A 1 -9.91 13.01 -11.54
CA MET A 1 -8.95 11.89 -11.49
C MET A 1 -8.86 11.34 -10.08
N LYS A 2 -8.57 10.06 -9.95
CA LYS A 2 -8.39 9.41 -8.64
C LYS A 2 -6.94 8.97 -8.50
N THR A 3 -6.41 8.97 -7.28
CA THR A 3 -5.06 8.51 -6.99
C THR A 3 -5.12 7.30 -6.07
N LEU A 4 -4.53 6.20 -6.51
CA LEU A 4 -4.42 4.97 -5.72
C LEU A 4 -2.96 4.80 -5.27
N LEU A 5 -2.75 4.73 -3.97
CA LEU A 5 -1.46 4.38 -3.38
C LEU A 5 -1.49 2.90 -3.00
N LEU A 6 -0.51 2.14 -3.46
CA LEU A 6 -0.33 0.74 -3.08
C LEU A 6 0.89 0.63 -2.20
N LEU A 7 0.67 0.30 -0.93
CA LEU A 7 1.73 0.10 0.06
C LEU A 7 1.81 -1.39 0.40
N ARG A 8 2.89 -2.04 0.00
CA ARG A 8 3.15 -3.41 0.44
C ARG A 8 3.58 -3.39 1.90
N HIS A 9 3.10 -4.35 2.71
CA HIS A 9 3.52 -4.46 4.10
C HIS A 9 5.04 -4.48 4.27
N ALA A 10 5.52 -4.01 5.40
CA ALA A 10 6.95 -3.99 5.73
C ALA A 10 7.47 -5.39 6.06
N LYS A 11 8.78 -5.51 6.24
CA LYS A 11 9.45 -6.79 6.49
C LYS A 11 8.90 -7.45 7.75
N SER A 12 8.46 -8.70 7.60
CA SER A 12 7.93 -9.51 8.70
C SER A 12 8.90 -10.59 9.13
N VAL A 13 8.68 -11.12 10.34
CA VAL A 13 9.43 -12.27 10.84
C VAL A 13 9.21 -13.47 9.92
N LYS A 14 10.24 -14.31 9.78
CA LYS A 14 10.12 -15.55 9.02
C LYS A 14 9.17 -16.50 9.72
N ASN A 15 8.37 -17.22 8.94
CA ASN A 15 7.53 -18.28 9.49
C ASN A 15 8.39 -19.53 9.65
N ASP A 16 8.59 -19.95 10.91
CA ASP A 16 9.34 -21.16 11.26
C ASP A 16 8.44 -22.41 11.37
N GLY A 17 7.16 -22.28 10.96
CA GLY A 17 6.16 -23.34 11.05
C GLY A 17 5.34 -23.31 12.35
N THR A 18 5.64 -22.40 13.28
CA THR A 18 4.93 -22.28 14.56
C THR A 18 3.79 -21.27 14.53
N LEU A 19 3.81 -20.35 13.55
CA LEU A 19 2.82 -19.27 13.38
C LEU A 19 1.93 -19.52 12.17
N VAL A 20 0.66 -19.13 12.33
CA VAL A 20 -0.22 -18.95 11.18
C VAL A 20 0.27 -17.70 10.41
N ASP A 21 0.30 -17.78 9.08
CA ASP A 21 0.78 -16.69 8.24
C ASP A 21 0.14 -15.35 8.57
N PHE A 22 -1.17 -15.36 8.80
CA PHE A 22 -1.95 -14.17 9.16
C PHE A 22 -1.40 -13.44 10.40
N ASP A 23 -0.82 -14.16 11.34
CA ASP A 23 -0.35 -13.63 12.63
C ASP A 23 1.14 -13.26 12.65
N ARG A 24 1.85 -13.38 11.51
CA ARG A 24 3.26 -12.98 11.45
C ARG A 24 3.40 -11.47 11.67
N SER A 25 4.24 -11.09 12.64
CA SER A 25 4.50 -9.69 12.99
C SER A 25 5.63 -9.09 12.14
N LEU A 26 5.77 -7.78 12.19
CA LEU A 26 6.93 -7.10 11.62
C LEU A 26 8.18 -7.42 12.44
N ASN A 27 9.32 -7.53 11.74
CA ASN A 27 10.62 -7.54 12.42
C ASN A 27 11.10 -6.10 12.65
N ASP A 28 12.26 -5.92 13.28
CA ASP A 28 12.78 -4.59 13.60
C ASP A 28 13.06 -3.75 12.37
N ARG A 29 13.57 -4.36 11.29
CA ARG A 29 13.77 -3.69 10.01
C ARG A 29 12.43 -3.21 9.43
N GLY A 30 11.40 -4.05 9.47
CA GLY A 30 10.08 -3.69 8.98
C GLY A 30 9.48 -2.49 9.72
N LYS A 31 9.62 -2.46 11.04
CA LYS A 31 9.15 -1.33 11.86
C LYS A 31 9.89 -0.04 11.50
N ALA A 32 11.21 -0.11 11.30
CA ALA A 32 12.02 1.05 10.90
C ALA A 32 11.64 1.53 9.49
N ASP A 33 11.47 0.62 8.55
CA ASP A 33 11.08 0.94 7.17
C ASP A 33 9.69 1.58 7.10
N ALA A 34 8.74 1.10 7.89
CA ALA A 34 7.40 1.68 7.95
C ALA A 34 7.44 3.13 8.45
N LYS A 35 8.24 3.41 9.47
CA LYS A 35 8.43 4.77 9.98
C LYS A 35 9.09 5.67 8.93
N LEU A 36 10.07 5.16 8.20
CA LEU A 36 10.76 5.89 7.14
C LEU A 36 9.80 6.30 6.01
N ILE A 37 8.98 5.37 5.54
CA ILE A 37 7.95 5.64 4.52
C ILE A 37 6.91 6.62 5.05
N GLY A 38 6.45 6.47 6.28
CA GLY A 38 5.50 7.39 6.89
C GLY A 38 6.04 8.81 6.97
N THR A 39 7.28 8.98 7.40
CA THR A 39 7.95 10.29 7.46
C THR A 39 8.04 10.91 6.05
N PHE A 40 8.42 10.12 5.07
CA PHE A 40 8.45 10.58 3.67
C PHE A 40 7.07 11.08 3.22
N LEU A 41 6.03 10.31 3.43
CA LEU A 41 4.66 10.70 3.03
C LEU A 41 4.21 11.98 3.75
N GLY A 42 4.49 12.10 5.03
CA GLY A 42 4.16 13.27 5.83
C GLY A 42 4.89 14.52 5.34
N ASP A 43 6.19 14.42 5.10
CA ASP A 43 7.03 15.52 4.61
C ASP A 43 6.59 16.00 3.22
N GLN A 44 6.18 15.08 2.36
CA GLN A 44 5.68 15.38 1.03
C GLN A 44 4.20 15.79 1.03
N LYS A 45 3.54 15.78 2.18
CA LYS A 45 2.11 16.06 2.34
C LYS A 45 1.23 15.15 1.47
N ILE A 46 1.63 13.91 1.32
CA ILE A 46 0.87 12.88 0.61
C ILE A 46 0.02 12.16 1.67
N LEU A 47 -1.16 12.71 1.92
CA LEU A 47 -2.07 12.23 2.96
C LEU A 47 -3.37 11.75 2.30
N PRO A 48 -3.58 10.43 2.17
CA PRO A 48 -4.78 9.91 1.53
C PRO A 48 -6.05 10.23 2.33
N ASP A 49 -7.17 10.33 1.64
CA ASP A 49 -8.48 10.53 2.28
C ASP A 49 -8.93 9.30 3.07
N LEU A 50 -8.51 8.13 2.61
CA LEU A 50 -8.87 6.83 3.17
C LEU A 50 -7.68 5.88 3.09
N VAL A 51 -7.47 5.12 4.15
CA VAL A 51 -6.50 4.00 4.16
C VAL A 51 -7.26 2.72 4.46
N VAL A 52 -7.15 1.73 3.57
CA VAL A 52 -7.76 0.41 3.74
C VAL A 52 -6.65 -0.63 3.76
N SER A 53 -6.56 -1.39 4.82
CA SER A 53 -5.51 -2.39 5.03
C SER A 53 -6.05 -3.80 5.06
N SER A 54 -5.24 -4.74 4.59
CA SER A 54 -5.40 -6.14 4.94
C SER A 54 -5.39 -6.27 6.47
N PRO A 55 -6.24 -7.13 7.06
CA PRO A 55 -6.25 -7.35 8.52
C PRO A 55 -5.08 -8.21 9.00
N ALA A 56 -4.27 -8.81 8.11
CA ALA A 56 -3.08 -9.55 8.51
C ALA A 56 -2.18 -8.67 9.37
N LYS A 57 -1.63 -9.24 10.45
CA LYS A 57 -0.90 -8.48 11.46
C LYS A 57 0.21 -7.60 10.89
N ARG A 58 1.01 -8.12 9.93
CA ARG A 58 2.09 -7.36 9.30
C ARG A 58 1.59 -6.16 8.48
N ALA A 59 0.46 -6.29 7.80
CA ALA A 59 -0.12 -5.19 7.02
C ALA A 59 -0.75 -4.14 7.94
N ARG A 60 -1.54 -4.57 8.91
CA ARG A 60 -2.15 -3.68 9.90
C ARG A 60 -1.10 -2.85 10.64
N ARG A 61 -0.03 -3.51 11.11
CA ARG A 61 1.03 -2.81 11.84
C ARG A 61 1.79 -1.84 10.94
N THR A 62 2.03 -2.20 9.68
CA THR A 62 2.62 -1.29 8.69
C THR A 62 1.76 -0.04 8.54
N ALA A 63 0.45 -0.19 8.33
CA ALA A 63 -0.46 0.93 8.19
C ALA A 63 -0.42 1.86 9.42
N GLU A 64 -0.50 1.28 10.62
CA GLU A 64 -0.46 2.04 11.88
C GLU A 64 0.83 2.87 12.02
N LEU A 65 1.99 2.23 11.76
CA LEU A 65 3.29 2.90 11.89
C LEU A 65 3.49 3.99 10.83
N VAL A 66 3.05 3.74 9.60
CA VAL A 66 3.13 4.71 8.51
C VAL A 66 2.28 5.93 8.83
N LEU A 67 1.04 5.75 9.25
CA LEU A 67 0.14 6.84 9.59
C LEU A 67 0.66 7.65 10.77
N HIS A 68 1.17 6.98 11.80
CA HIS A 68 1.74 7.65 12.95
C HIS A 68 2.96 8.50 12.57
N ALA A 69 3.88 7.95 11.79
CA ALA A 69 5.09 8.66 11.35
C ALA A 69 4.77 9.80 10.38
N ALA A 70 3.68 9.70 9.61
CA ALA A 70 3.21 10.76 8.74
C ALA A 70 2.47 11.88 9.49
N ASP A 71 2.27 11.74 10.79
CA ASP A 71 1.46 12.63 11.62
C ASP A 71 0.03 12.79 11.07
N TRP A 72 -0.51 11.70 10.54
CA TRP A 72 -1.84 11.67 9.95
C TRP A 72 -2.81 11.00 10.94
N ASN A 73 -3.62 11.83 11.58
CA ASN A 73 -4.46 11.41 12.71
C ASN A 73 -5.78 10.79 12.24
N ARG A 74 -5.69 9.67 11.54
CA ARG A 74 -6.85 8.85 11.16
C ARG A 74 -6.54 7.38 11.38
N THR A 75 -7.60 6.59 11.51
CA THR A 75 -7.51 5.15 11.71
C THR A 75 -7.70 4.44 10.37
N PRO A 76 -6.88 3.43 10.03
CA PRO A 76 -7.12 2.64 8.83
C PRO A 76 -8.39 1.80 8.99
N GLU A 77 -9.09 1.60 7.88
CA GLU A 77 -10.14 0.59 7.76
C GLU A 77 -9.50 -0.73 7.36
N PHE A 78 -10.17 -1.85 7.66
CA PHE A 78 -9.69 -3.19 7.35
C PHE A 78 -10.67 -3.89 6.43
N ASP A 79 -10.13 -4.56 5.41
CA ASP A 79 -10.93 -5.32 4.45
C ASP A 79 -10.28 -6.69 4.24
N GLU A 80 -10.97 -7.75 4.65
CA GLU A 80 -10.50 -9.13 4.53
C GLU A 80 -10.21 -9.53 3.09
N ARG A 81 -10.85 -8.90 2.13
CA ARG A 81 -10.64 -9.17 0.70
C ARG A 81 -9.24 -8.81 0.22
N ILE A 82 -8.49 -8.01 0.98
CA ILE A 82 -7.10 -7.64 0.63
C ILE A 82 -6.11 -8.73 1.04
N TYR A 83 -6.47 -9.60 2.00
CA TYR A 83 -5.61 -10.70 2.43
C TYR A 83 -5.69 -11.87 1.44
N ASP A 84 -4.52 -12.35 0.99
CA ASP A 84 -4.40 -13.44 0.02
C ASP A 84 -5.28 -13.23 -1.23
N ALA A 85 -5.25 -12.02 -1.75
CA ALA A 85 -6.20 -11.56 -2.74
C ALA A 85 -5.74 -11.84 -4.18
N SER A 86 -6.67 -12.32 -5.00
CA SER A 86 -6.50 -12.34 -6.45
C SER A 86 -6.63 -10.92 -7.03
N LEU A 87 -6.18 -10.73 -8.26
CA LEU A 87 -6.37 -9.48 -9.00
C LEU A 87 -7.85 -9.06 -9.02
N TYR A 88 -8.76 -9.99 -9.31
CA TYR A 88 -10.19 -9.70 -9.37
C TYR A 88 -10.73 -9.19 -8.04
N ARG A 89 -10.30 -9.79 -6.95
CA ARG A 89 -10.74 -9.37 -5.61
C ARG A 89 -10.25 -7.97 -5.27
N LEU A 90 -9.01 -7.66 -5.65
CA LEU A 90 -8.45 -6.31 -5.45
C LEU A 90 -9.17 -5.28 -6.32
N LEU A 91 -9.53 -5.62 -7.55
CA LEU A 91 -10.34 -4.74 -8.40
C LEU A 91 -11.73 -4.50 -7.82
N GLU A 92 -12.34 -5.51 -7.19
CA GLU A 92 -13.60 -5.34 -6.46
C GLU A 92 -13.46 -4.34 -5.31
N VAL A 93 -12.38 -4.44 -4.54
CA VAL A 93 -12.09 -3.52 -3.44
C VAL A 93 -11.97 -2.09 -3.97
N VAL A 94 -11.18 -1.89 -5.03
CA VAL A 94 -10.98 -0.58 -5.65
C VAL A 94 -12.30 -0.01 -6.17
N SER A 95 -13.09 -0.83 -6.87
CA SER A 95 -14.35 -0.38 -7.47
C SER A 95 -15.42 -0.01 -6.45
N ALA A 96 -15.31 -0.50 -5.22
CA ALA A 96 -16.26 -0.24 -4.14
C ALA A 96 -15.91 1.00 -3.31
N ILE A 97 -14.79 1.68 -3.60
CA ILE A 97 -14.38 2.88 -2.87
C ILE A 97 -15.39 4.01 -3.11
N ASP A 98 -15.76 4.70 -2.04
CA ASP A 98 -16.70 5.81 -2.12
C ASP A 98 -16.14 6.98 -2.95
N LEU A 99 -16.99 7.56 -3.77
CA LEU A 99 -16.68 8.67 -4.68
C LEU A 99 -16.10 9.90 -3.99
N SER A 100 -16.43 10.12 -2.71
CA SER A 100 -15.94 11.26 -1.96
C SER A 100 -14.43 11.21 -1.70
N ASN A 101 -13.81 10.04 -1.84
CA ASN A 101 -12.37 9.89 -1.68
C ASN A 101 -11.66 10.12 -3.03
N ASP A 102 -10.70 11.03 -3.07
CA ASP A 102 -9.89 11.31 -4.26
C ASP A 102 -8.54 10.61 -4.24
N MET A 103 -7.99 10.39 -3.06
CA MET A 103 -6.74 9.66 -2.85
C MET A 103 -6.94 8.57 -1.80
N VAL A 104 -6.70 7.32 -2.18
CA VAL A 104 -6.87 6.16 -1.29
C VAL A 104 -5.59 5.34 -1.26
N MET A 105 -5.20 4.90 -0.07
CA MET A 105 -4.09 3.97 0.11
C MET A 105 -4.63 2.59 0.48
N LEU A 106 -4.20 1.58 -0.27
CA LEU A 106 -4.37 0.18 0.11
C LEU A 106 -3.06 -0.33 0.70
N VAL A 107 -3.14 -1.09 1.78
CA VAL A 107 -1.99 -1.74 2.42
C VAL A 107 -2.20 -3.25 2.34
N GLY A 108 -1.27 -3.96 1.72
CA GLY A 108 -1.46 -5.38 1.48
C GLY A 108 -0.21 -6.12 1.03
N HIS A 109 -0.39 -7.05 0.12
CA HIS A 109 0.55 -8.13 -0.15
C HIS A 109 0.84 -8.33 -1.63
N ASN A 110 2.02 -8.91 -1.93
CA ASN A 110 2.33 -9.49 -3.22
C ASN A 110 1.93 -10.98 -3.24
N PRO A 111 1.67 -11.56 -4.42
CA PRO A 111 1.81 -10.95 -5.75
C PRO A 111 0.64 -10.02 -6.15
N GLY A 112 -0.44 -10.00 -5.38
CA GLY A 112 -1.67 -9.27 -5.73
C GLY A 112 -1.44 -7.80 -6.07
N PHE A 113 -0.63 -7.09 -5.27
CA PHE A 113 -0.38 -5.67 -5.50
C PHE A 113 0.43 -5.39 -6.76
N GLU A 114 1.44 -6.22 -7.06
CA GLU A 114 2.17 -6.09 -8.33
C GLU A 114 1.27 -6.39 -9.53
N GLU A 115 0.40 -7.39 -9.41
CA GLU A 115 -0.59 -7.73 -10.45
C GLU A 115 -1.59 -6.59 -10.65
N LEU A 116 -2.07 -5.99 -9.57
CA LEU A 116 -3.00 -4.86 -9.63
C LEU A 116 -2.34 -3.65 -10.31
N ALA A 117 -1.12 -3.30 -9.91
CA ALA A 117 -0.38 -2.20 -10.52
C ALA A 117 -0.18 -2.43 -12.03
N ALA A 118 0.22 -3.65 -12.43
CA ALA A 118 0.41 -4.00 -13.83
C ALA A 118 -0.90 -3.92 -14.63
N ALA A 119 -2.01 -4.40 -14.07
CA ALA A 119 -3.31 -4.35 -14.72
C ALA A 119 -3.78 -2.91 -14.93
N LEU A 120 -3.66 -2.06 -13.90
CA LEU A 120 -4.13 -0.68 -13.96
C LEU A 120 -3.29 0.21 -14.86
N THR A 121 -1.99 -0.04 -14.96
CA THR A 121 -1.05 0.85 -15.68
C THR A 121 -0.55 0.29 -17.00
N GLY A 122 -0.59 -1.02 -17.18
CA GLY A 122 0.06 -1.69 -18.31
C GLY A 122 1.57 -1.81 -18.15
N GLU A 123 2.12 -1.46 -16.99
CA GLU A 123 3.56 -1.51 -16.70
C GLU A 123 3.84 -2.47 -15.55
N ILE A 124 4.97 -3.18 -15.65
CA ILE A 124 5.44 -4.03 -14.55
C ILE A 124 6.17 -3.16 -13.53
N ALA A 125 5.68 -3.16 -12.29
CA ALA A 125 6.31 -2.47 -11.17
C ALA A 125 6.65 -3.50 -10.09
N ARG A 126 7.89 -3.51 -9.62
CA ARG A 126 8.31 -4.36 -8.50
C ARG A 126 8.10 -3.64 -7.19
N LEU A 127 7.41 -4.29 -6.27
CA LEU A 127 7.10 -3.76 -4.95
C LEU A 127 7.82 -4.59 -3.88
N PRO A 128 9.08 -4.25 -3.52
CA PRO A 128 9.70 -4.86 -2.34
C PRO A 128 8.92 -4.50 -1.08
N THR A 129 9.22 -5.15 0.05
CA THR A 129 8.54 -4.86 1.31
C THR A 129 8.59 -3.38 1.65
N CYS A 130 7.47 -2.84 2.07
CA CYS A 130 7.27 -1.42 2.39
C CYS A 130 7.45 -0.44 1.22
N ALA A 131 7.45 -0.93 -0.03
CA ALA A 131 7.37 -0.06 -1.20
C ALA A 131 5.99 0.57 -1.29
N VAL A 132 5.95 1.81 -1.74
CA VAL A 132 4.70 2.51 -2.04
C VAL A 132 4.72 3.00 -3.50
N ALA A 133 3.68 2.64 -4.24
CA ALA A 133 3.48 3.06 -5.62
C ALA A 133 2.27 3.99 -5.71
N ALA A 134 2.40 5.09 -6.43
CA ALA A 134 1.29 6.00 -6.71
C ALA A 134 0.81 5.83 -8.14
N ILE A 135 -0.45 5.50 -8.29
CA ILE A 135 -1.10 5.30 -9.58
C ILE A 135 -2.16 6.39 -9.76
N GLU A 136 -2.01 7.18 -10.78
CA GLU A 136 -3.02 8.16 -11.17
C GLU A 136 -4.00 7.52 -12.14
N LEU A 137 -5.25 7.41 -11.71
CA LEU A 137 -6.32 6.82 -12.51
C LEU A 137 -7.05 7.90 -13.30
N GLN A 138 -7.18 7.69 -14.60
CA GLN A 138 -7.85 8.61 -15.54
C GLN A 138 -9.37 8.44 -15.47
N VAL A 139 -9.91 8.33 -14.25
CA VAL A 139 -11.33 8.15 -13.98
C VAL A 139 -11.76 9.08 -12.86
N ASN A 140 -13.03 9.42 -12.84
CA ASN A 140 -13.66 10.20 -11.75
C ASN A 140 -14.48 9.34 -10.80
N ASP A 141 -14.60 8.06 -11.11
CA ASP A 141 -15.38 7.09 -10.37
C ASP A 141 -14.52 5.82 -10.21
N TRP A 142 -14.34 5.39 -8.96
CA TRP A 142 -13.56 4.19 -8.66
C TRP A 142 -14.13 2.93 -9.33
N ALA A 143 -15.43 2.88 -9.54
CA ALA A 143 -16.08 1.76 -10.23
C ALA A 143 -15.60 1.59 -11.70
N LYS A 144 -15.02 2.64 -12.26
CA LYS A 144 -14.47 2.62 -13.63
C LYS A 144 -12.97 2.28 -13.67
N ALA A 145 -12.35 2.08 -12.52
CA ALA A 145 -10.95 1.65 -12.47
C ALA A 145 -10.84 0.24 -13.05
N GLY A 146 -10.05 0.10 -14.10
CA GLY A 146 -9.88 -1.18 -14.80
C GLY A 146 -8.56 -1.22 -15.54
N VAL A 147 -8.44 -2.20 -16.45
CA VAL A 147 -7.20 -2.42 -17.20
C VAL A 147 -6.77 -1.15 -17.94
N ARG A 148 -5.55 -0.72 -17.71
CA ARG A 148 -4.92 0.45 -18.32
C ARG A 148 -5.68 1.77 -18.06
N ALA A 149 -6.42 1.83 -16.95
CA ALA A 149 -7.12 3.05 -16.57
C ALA A 149 -6.21 4.13 -15.97
N GLY A 150 -4.94 3.82 -15.71
CA GLY A 150 -4.05 4.72 -15.02
C GLY A 150 -2.60 4.69 -15.47
N LYS A 151 -1.80 5.50 -14.78
CA LYS A 151 -0.36 5.61 -15.00
C LYS A 151 0.37 5.55 -13.66
N LEU A 152 1.52 4.88 -13.65
CA LEU A 152 2.43 4.91 -12.50
C LEU A 152 3.09 6.30 -12.45
N LYS A 153 2.83 7.06 -11.38
CA LYS A 153 3.38 8.41 -11.21
C LYS A 153 4.75 8.36 -10.54
N TRP A 154 4.87 7.56 -9.49
CA TRP A 154 6.13 7.36 -8.79
C TRP A 154 6.06 6.06 -7.98
N LEU A 155 7.24 5.54 -7.66
CA LEU A 155 7.42 4.39 -6.80
C LEU A 155 8.61 4.68 -5.89
N VAL A 156 8.39 4.54 -4.57
CA VAL A 156 9.39 4.79 -3.55
C VAL A 156 9.55 3.54 -2.70
N THR A 157 10.79 3.21 -2.40
CA THR A 157 11.13 2.07 -1.55
C THR A 157 11.97 2.55 -0.36
N PRO A 158 12.01 1.80 0.74
CA PRO A 158 12.92 2.13 1.84
C PRO A 158 14.37 2.27 1.38
N LYS A 159 14.81 1.39 0.48
CA LYS A 159 16.16 1.44 -0.09
C LYS A 159 16.42 2.74 -0.86
N SER A 160 15.46 3.20 -1.66
CA SER A 160 15.62 4.46 -2.42
C SER A 160 15.72 5.67 -1.50
N LEU A 161 14.95 5.70 -0.41
CA LEU A 161 15.01 6.78 0.57
C LEU A 161 16.34 6.79 1.34
N LYS A 162 16.85 5.63 1.71
CA LYS A 162 18.15 5.51 2.40
C LYS A 162 19.30 5.96 1.51
N SER A 163 19.23 5.69 0.19
CA SER A 163 20.25 6.10 -0.78
C SER A 163 20.28 7.62 -0.95
N GLU A 164 19.15 8.31 -0.86
CA GLU A 164 19.06 9.78 -0.95
C GLU A 164 19.64 10.47 0.30
N GLU A 165 19.60 9.82 1.48
CA GLU A 165 20.13 10.35 2.73
C GLU A 165 21.66 10.25 2.82
N THR A 166 22.30 9.46 1.94
CA THR A 166 23.73 9.28 1.94
C THR A 166 24.36 10.29 0.97
N PRO A 167 25.24 11.21 1.45
CA PRO A 167 25.92 12.17 0.56
C PRO A 167 26.91 11.48 -0.39
#